data_b06e94e26f1dd67b0563404d68ad3425
#
_entry.id   b06e94e26f1dd67b0563404d68ad3425
#
_cell.length_a   1.000
_cell.length_b   1.000
_cell.length_c   1.000
_cell.angle_alpha   90.00
_cell.angle_beta   90.00
_cell.angle_gamma   90.00
#
_symmetry.space_group_name_H-M   'P 1'
#
loop_
_entity.id
_entity.type
_entity.pdbx_description
1 polymer ?
#
loop_
_entity_poly.entity_id
_entity_poly.type
_entity_poly.pdbx_seq_one_letter_code
_entity_poly.pdbx_strand_id
1 'polypeptide(L)'
;MSHIAIRTLRVCVQGVRVRPDTVDKEKNMTEPEPREELFSALGVTISPDLLIQALTHRSFSHEHPGTSNYERLEFLGDAVLELVSTETLFTLHPDMTEGQLAKMRAKAVSEEALSAIARDKLHVGPFILLGHGEAESGGAEKSSILCDIVESLIGATFLEHGIEGARKVVHRLIDDTLAEVATEGPALDLSLIHI
;
A
#
# COMPACT_ATOMS: atom_id res chain seq x y z
N MET A 1 1.70 17.83 -14.79
CA MET A 1 2.70 17.29 -13.86
C MET A 1 2.87 15.76 -13.91
N SER A 2 2.00 15.03 -14.66
CA SER A 2 1.99 13.56 -14.71
C SER A 2 3.05 12.86 -15.57
N HIS A 3 3.81 13.61 -16.39
CA HIS A 3 4.72 12.96 -17.37
C HIS A 3 6.11 12.57 -16.84
N ILE A 4 6.55 13.10 -15.71
CA ILE A 4 7.91 12.87 -15.19
C ILE A 4 8.00 11.56 -14.40
N ALA A 5 7.02 11.27 -13.55
CA ALA A 5 6.99 10.05 -12.73
C ALA A 5 6.89 8.76 -13.58
N ILE A 6 6.08 8.80 -14.64
CA ILE A 6 5.92 7.67 -15.58
C ILE A 6 7.23 7.41 -16.37
N ARG A 7 8.03 8.45 -16.65
CA ARG A 7 9.31 8.28 -17.35
C ARG A 7 10.35 7.54 -16.50
N THR A 8 10.43 7.81 -15.22
CA THR A 8 11.45 7.21 -14.34
C THR A 8 11.21 5.72 -14.09
N LEU A 9 9.94 5.30 -13.93
CA LEU A 9 9.58 3.89 -13.83
C LEU A 9 9.67 3.14 -15.17
N ARG A 10 9.31 3.79 -16.30
CA ARG A 10 9.43 3.18 -17.64
C ARG A 10 10.88 2.88 -18.08
N VAL A 11 11.84 3.69 -17.63
CA VAL A 11 13.27 3.46 -17.97
C VAL A 11 13.80 2.17 -17.35
N CYS A 12 13.31 1.77 -16.18
CA CYS A 12 13.70 0.49 -15.56
C CYS A 12 13.11 -0.74 -16.28
N VAL A 13 11.91 -0.61 -16.89
CA VAL A 13 11.22 -1.76 -17.53
C VAL A 13 11.76 -2.08 -18.94
N GLN A 14 12.38 -1.13 -19.64
CA GLN A 14 12.75 -1.32 -21.04
C GLN A 14 14.24 -1.60 -21.31
N GLY A 15 15.10 -1.74 -20.29
CA GLY A 15 16.50 -2.15 -20.48
C GLY A 15 17.36 -1.23 -21.38
N VAL A 16 16.91 -0.01 -21.70
CA VAL A 16 17.62 0.92 -22.56
C VAL A 16 18.65 1.70 -21.75
N ARG A 17 19.94 1.39 -21.96
CA ARG A 17 21.06 2.22 -21.49
C ARG A 17 21.02 3.58 -22.20
N VAL A 18 20.59 4.60 -21.50
CA VAL A 18 20.82 5.98 -21.93
C VAL A 18 22.22 6.40 -21.46
N ARG A 19 23.07 6.81 -22.41
CA ARG A 19 24.40 7.37 -22.10
C ARG A 19 24.20 8.69 -21.33
N PRO A 20 25.03 8.97 -20.31
CA PRO A 20 24.98 10.25 -19.62
C PRO A 20 25.62 11.31 -20.47
N ASP A 21 24.84 12.12 -21.18
CA ASP A 21 25.31 13.38 -21.71
C ASP A 21 25.15 14.44 -20.59
N THR A 22 26.29 15.00 -20.25
CA THR A 22 26.57 16.19 -19.45
C THR A 22 25.35 17.07 -19.19
N VAL A 23 24.85 17.05 -17.96
CA VAL A 23 23.93 18.06 -17.43
C VAL A 23 24.61 18.81 -16.29
N ASP A 24 24.61 20.13 -16.44
CA ASP A 24 25.19 21.11 -15.55
C ASP A 24 24.94 20.84 -14.07
N LYS A 25 26.03 20.74 -13.32
CA LYS A 25 26.00 20.74 -11.86
C LYS A 25 25.89 22.20 -11.37
N GLU A 26 24.70 22.72 -11.30
CA GLU A 26 24.38 23.86 -10.40
C GLU A 26 22.89 24.20 -10.53
N LYS A 27 22.11 23.68 -9.64
CA LYS A 27 20.83 24.11 -9.03
C LYS A 27 19.94 22.90 -8.78
N ASN A 28 19.86 22.52 -7.52
CA ASN A 28 18.56 22.30 -6.87
C ASN A 28 18.84 21.61 -5.52
N MET A 29 18.39 22.25 -4.47
CA MET A 29 17.83 21.50 -3.34
C MET A 29 16.56 20.87 -3.92
N THR A 30 16.74 19.65 -4.43
CA THR A 30 15.71 18.91 -5.15
C THR A 30 14.66 18.44 -4.16
N GLU A 31 13.41 18.69 -4.52
CA GLU A 31 12.29 17.90 -3.98
C GLU A 31 12.69 16.42 -4.04
N PRO A 32 12.44 15.66 -2.98
CA PRO A 32 12.81 14.24 -2.96
C PRO A 32 12.18 13.54 -4.17
N GLU A 33 12.91 12.57 -4.74
CA GLU A 33 12.36 11.75 -5.82
C GLU A 33 11.09 11.04 -5.29
N PRO A 34 10.03 10.95 -6.08
CA PRO A 34 8.75 10.40 -5.61
C PRO A 34 8.84 9.00 -4.99
N ARG A 35 9.83 8.20 -5.40
CA ARG A 35 10.13 6.91 -4.78
C ARG A 35 10.72 7.04 -3.38
N GLU A 36 11.51 8.10 -3.14
CA GLU A 36 12.09 8.38 -1.83
C GLU A 36 10.99 8.81 -0.85
N GLU A 37 9.98 9.54 -1.32
CA GLU A 37 8.80 9.88 -0.53
C GLU A 37 8.02 8.64 -0.12
N LEU A 38 7.76 7.70 -1.04
CA LEU A 38 7.11 6.44 -0.74
C LEU A 38 7.90 5.63 0.29
N PHE A 39 9.21 5.49 0.13
CA PHE A 39 10.07 4.79 1.09
C PHE A 39 10.13 5.49 2.45
N SER A 40 10.12 6.82 2.46
CA SER A 40 10.02 7.60 3.69
C SER A 40 8.68 7.36 4.40
N ALA A 41 7.58 7.29 3.64
CA ALA A 41 6.26 7.00 4.19
C ALA A 41 6.16 5.56 4.71
N LEU A 42 6.70 4.57 4.01
CA LEU A 42 6.76 3.16 4.47
C LEU A 42 7.75 2.96 5.62
N GLY A 43 8.82 3.75 5.69
CA GLY A 43 9.91 3.59 6.65
C GLY A 43 10.88 2.44 6.32
N VAL A 44 10.77 1.87 5.13
CA VAL A 44 11.64 0.82 4.58
C VAL A 44 11.88 1.05 3.10
N THR A 45 12.93 0.46 2.56
CA THR A 45 13.17 0.38 1.11
C THR A 45 12.71 -0.96 0.59
N ILE A 46 12.26 -1.00 -0.65
CA ILE A 46 11.87 -2.23 -1.36
C ILE A 46 12.70 -2.30 -2.63
N SER A 47 13.21 -3.48 -2.96
CA SER A 47 13.99 -3.70 -4.19
C SER A 47 13.17 -3.32 -5.42
N PRO A 48 13.82 -2.81 -6.49
CA PRO A 48 13.10 -2.31 -7.66
C PRO A 48 12.14 -3.32 -8.28
N ASP A 49 12.52 -4.59 -8.35
CA ASP A 49 11.71 -5.63 -8.98
C ASP A 49 10.44 -5.93 -8.18
N LEU A 50 10.55 -6.03 -6.84
CA LEU A 50 9.40 -6.20 -5.96
C LEU A 50 8.51 -4.97 -5.93
N LEU A 51 9.09 -3.77 -5.93
CA LEU A 51 8.31 -2.53 -5.97
C LEU A 51 7.51 -2.40 -7.26
N ILE A 52 8.14 -2.69 -8.41
CA ILE A 52 7.44 -2.68 -9.71
C ILE A 52 6.30 -3.69 -9.70
N GLN A 53 6.56 -4.92 -9.23
CA GLN A 53 5.52 -5.93 -9.13
C GLN A 53 4.38 -5.49 -8.21
N ALA A 54 4.67 -4.92 -7.03
CA ALA A 54 3.68 -4.44 -6.07
C ALA A 54 2.81 -3.29 -6.59
N LEU A 55 3.31 -2.54 -7.57
CA LEU A 55 2.60 -1.42 -8.20
C LEU A 55 1.99 -1.78 -9.56
N THR A 56 2.09 -3.03 -10.03
CA THR A 56 1.60 -3.47 -11.33
C THR A 56 0.24 -4.14 -11.22
N HIS A 57 -0.80 -3.47 -11.73
CA HIS A 57 -2.14 -4.05 -11.82
C HIS A 57 -2.22 -5.10 -12.94
N ARG A 58 -3.12 -6.07 -12.79
CA ARG A 58 -3.34 -7.15 -13.79
C ARG A 58 -3.64 -6.64 -15.20
N SER A 59 -4.32 -5.49 -15.34
CA SER A 59 -4.60 -4.92 -16.66
C SER A 59 -3.32 -4.57 -17.43
N PHE A 60 -2.29 -4.08 -16.72
CA PHE A 60 -0.99 -3.81 -17.31
C PHE A 60 -0.29 -5.08 -17.76
N SER A 61 -0.30 -6.12 -16.92
CA SER A 61 0.31 -7.43 -17.26
C SER A 61 -0.36 -8.08 -18.47
N HIS A 62 -1.68 -7.89 -18.63
CA HIS A 62 -2.40 -8.35 -19.82
C HIS A 62 -1.91 -7.70 -21.12
N GLU A 63 -1.61 -6.41 -21.08
CA GLU A 63 -1.09 -5.67 -22.24
C GLU A 63 0.41 -5.89 -22.46
N HIS A 64 1.14 -6.36 -21.42
CA HIS A 64 2.59 -6.55 -21.41
C HIS A 64 2.95 -7.98 -20.96
N PRO A 65 2.84 -8.99 -21.85
CA PRO A 65 3.13 -10.39 -21.52
C PRO A 65 4.53 -10.56 -20.91
N GLY A 66 4.60 -11.33 -19.84
CA GLY A 66 5.85 -11.55 -19.09
C GLY A 66 6.07 -10.59 -17.91
N THR A 67 5.19 -9.61 -17.71
CA THR A 67 5.22 -8.74 -16.53
C THR A 67 4.39 -9.38 -15.41
N SER A 68 4.97 -9.53 -14.21
CA SER A 68 4.25 -9.98 -13.02
C SER A 68 3.38 -8.85 -12.47
N ASN A 69 2.19 -9.20 -11.97
CA ASN A 69 1.30 -8.27 -11.29
C ASN A 69 1.35 -8.44 -9.76
N TYR A 70 0.59 -7.61 -9.06
CA TYR A 70 0.58 -7.54 -7.60
C TYR A 70 -0.26 -8.62 -6.90
N GLU A 71 -1.19 -9.33 -7.57
CA GLU A 71 -2.21 -10.19 -6.93
C GLU A 71 -1.64 -11.20 -5.93
N ARG A 72 -0.45 -11.77 -6.20
CA ARG A 72 0.17 -12.70 -5.25
C ARG A 72 0.82 -12.00 -4.05
N LEU A 73 1.29 -10.77 -4.23
CA LEU A 73 1.82 -9.96 -3.13
C LEU A 73 0.69 -9.42 -2.25
N GLU A 74 -0.41 -8.99 -2.85
CA GLU A 74 -1.66 -8.64 -2.21
C GLU A 74 -2.15 -9.77 -1.29
N PHE A 75 -2.31 -10.98 -1.83
CA PHE A 75 -2.73 -12.15 -1.05
C PHE A 75 -1.83 -12.42 0.17
N LEU A 76 -0.51 -12.27 0.00
CA LEU A 76 0.44 -12.44 1.10
C LEU A 76 0.37 -11.28 2.10
N GLY A 77 0.25 -10.06 1.59
CA GLY A 77 0.20 -8.85 2.39
C GLY A 77 -1.06 -8.73 3.24
N ASP A 78 -2.22 -9.12 2.69
CA ASP A 78 -3.47 -9.24 3.44
C ASP A 78 -3.29 -10.15 4.67
N ALA A 79 -2.75 -11.35 4.50
CA ALA A 79 -2.50 -12.26 5.60
C ALA A 79 -1.55 -11.68 6.67
N VAL A 80 -0.53 -10.94 6.26
CA VAL A 80 0.40 -10.26 7.18
C VAL A 80 -0.28 -9.10 7.90
N LEU A 81 -1.06 -8.29 7.19
CA LEU A 81 -1.84 -7.19 7.74
C LEU A 81 -2.84 -7.69 8.77
N GLU A 82 -3.58 -8.74 8.45
CA GLU A 82 -4.54 -9.41 9.33
C GLU A 82 -3.86 -9.96 10.60
N LEU A 83 -2.68 -10.58 10.47
CA LEU A 83 -1.93 -11.11 11.62
C LEU A 83 -1.48 -9.98 12.55
N VAL A 84 -0.84 -8.96 12.01
CA VAL A 84 -0.26 -7.86 12.80
C VAL A 84 -1.36 -7.04 13.48
N SER A 85 -2.43 -6.70 12.76
CA SER A 85 -3.56 -5.96 13.33
C SER A 85 -4.28 -6.75 14.40
N THR A 86 -4.44 -8.07 14.22
CA THR A 86 -5.04 -8.96 15.22
C THR A 86 -4.20 -9.02 16.49
N GLU A 87 -2.89 -9.25 16.37
CA GLU A 87 -1.97 -9.32 17.50
C GLU A 87 -1.95 -7.99 18.28
N THR A 88 -1.97 -6.87 17.57
CA THR A 88 -2.02 -5.54 18.17
C THR A 88 -3.29 -5.34 18.98
N LEU A 89 -4.45 -5.59 18.39
CA LEU A 89 -5.73 -5.46 19.09
C LEU A 89 -5.85 -6.41 20.27
N PHE A 90 -5.44 -7.67 20.11
CA PHE A 90 -5.45 -8.66 21.16
C PHE A 90 -4.60 -8.23 22.36
N THR A 91 -3.45 -7.64 22.10
CA THR A 91 -2.53 -7.20 23.16
C THR A 91 -3.01 -5.92 23.86
N LEU A 92 -3.55 -4.98 23.10
CA LEU A 92 -3.97 -3.67 23.63
C LEU A 92 -5.32 -3.73 24.37
N HIS A 93 -6.17 -4.71 24.04
CA HIS A 93 -7.54 -4.80 24.55
C HIS A 93 -7.85 -6.16 25.21
N PRO A 94 -7.17 -6.52 26.32
CA PRO A 94 -7.28 -7.85 26.95
C PRO A 94 -8.68 -8.17 27.47
N ASP A 95 -9.50 -7.14 27.73
CA ASP A 95 -10.85 -7.28 28.29
C ASP A 95 -11.96 -7.33 27.22
N MET A 96 -11.60 -7.18 25.93
CA MET A 96 -12.57 -7.21 24.85
C MET A 96 -12.86 -8.63 24.37
N THR A 97 -14.10 -8.88 23.98
CA THR A 97 -14.52 -10.14 23.39
C THR A 97 -13.97 -10.30 21.97
N GLU A 98 -13.87 -11.53 21.50
CA GLU A 98 -13.47 -11.84 20.11
C GLU A 98 -14.31 -11.07 19.08
N GLY A 99 -15.64 -11.02 19.24
CA GLY A 99 -16.51 -10.29 18.31
C GLY A 99 -16.26 -8.77 18.29
N GLN A 100 -15.86 -8.17 19.42
CA GLN A 100 -15.47 -6.77 19.48
C GLN A 100 -14.15 -6.53 18.75
N LEU A 101 -13.15 -7.36 19.03
CA LEU A 101 -11.84 -7.29 18.36
C LEU A 101 -11.96 -7.49 16.84
N ALA A 102 -12.77 -8.45 16.40
CA ALA A 102 -13.01 -8.71 14.99
C ALA A 102 -13.67 -7.51 14.27
N LYS A 103 -14.65 -6.85 14.92
CA LYS A 103 -15.28 -5.63 14.38
C LYS A 103 -14.29 -4.47 14.27
N MET A 104 -13.46 -4.27 15.29
CA MET A 104 -12.42 -3.24 15.28
C MET A 104 -11.42 -3.48 14.15
N ARG A 105 -10.93 -4.72 14.01
CA ARG A 105 -10.02 -5.09 12.95
C ARG A 105 -10.65 -4.83 11.58
N ALA A 106 -11.83 -5.38 11.31
CA ALA A 106 -12.52 -5.22 10.04
C ALA A 106 -12.72 -3.74 9.64
N LYS A 107 -12.92 -2.86 10.62
CA LYS A 107 -13.00 -1.42 10.35
C LYS A 107 -11.63 -0.81 10.05
N ALA A 108 -10.61 -1.15 10.84
CA ALA A 108 -9.27 -0.57 10.72
C ALA A 108 -8.55 -0.95 9.42
N VAL A 109 -8.83 -2.15 8.88
CA VAL A 109 -8.23 -2.66 7.63
C VAL A 109 -9.25 -2.76 6.50
N SER A 110 -10.35 -1.99 6.56
CA SER A 110 -11.35 -1.95 5.50
C SER A 110 -10.80 -1.35 4.21
N GLU A 111 -11.41 -1.69 3.06
CA GLU A 111 -11.09 -1.08 1.77
C GLU A 111 -11.07 0.46 1.85
N GLU A 112 -12.05 1.05 2.57
CA GLU A 112 -12.12 2.49 2.77
C GLU A 112 -10.89 3.03 3.52
N ALA A 113 -10.49 2.39 4.62
CA ALA A 113 -9.35 2.79 5.42
C ALA A 113 -8.03 2.65 4.65
N LEU A 114 -7.81 1.48 4.01
CA LEU A 114 -6.59 1.23 3.26
C LEU A 114 -6.47 2.10 2.02
N SER A 115 -7.57 2.36 1.30
CA SER A 115 -7.56 3.26 0.15
C SER A 115 -7.29 4.72 0.55
N ALA A 116 -7.76 5.17 1.71
CA ALA A 116 -7.39 6.48 2.27
C ALA A 116 -5.89 6.55 2.58
N ILE A 117 -5.32 5.53 3.21
CA ILE A 117 -3.87 5.43 3.46
C ILE A 117 -3.08 5.49 2.15
N ALA A 118 -3.50 4.74 1.13
CA ALA A 118 -2.86 4.74 -0.19
C ALA A 118 -2.84 6.12 -0.84
N ARG A 119 -3.96 6.85 -0.71
CA ARG A 119 -4.16 8.17 -1.31
C ARG A 119 -3.45 9.26 -0.52
N ASP A 120 -3.70 9.33 0.79
CA ASP A 120 -3.39 10.50 1.61
C ASP A 120 -2.03 10.39 2.32
N LYS A 121 -1.54 9.16 2.57
CA LYS A 121 -0.28 8.91 3.27
C LYS A 121 0.83 8.42 2.34
N LEU A 122 0.50 7.55 1.40
CA LEU A 122 1.48 6.96 0.48
C LEU A 122 1.53 7.65 -0.89
N HIS A 123 0.49 8.36 -1.28
CA HIS A 123 0.35 9.04 -2.58
C HIS A 123 0.67 8.12 -3.78
N VAL A 124 0.26 6.84 -3.71
CA VAL A 124 0.67 5.80 -4.68
C VAL A 124 0.03 5.90 -6.05
N GLY A 125 -1.12 6.57 -6.19
CA GLY A 125 -1.87 6.63 -7.44
C GLY A 125 -1.04 6.88 -8.70
N PRO A 126 -0.14 7.88 -8.73
CA PRO A 126 0.71 8.17 -9.89
C PRO A 126 1.72 7.07 -10.25
N PHE A 127 2.00 6.13 -9.35
CA PHE A 127 2.97 5.05 -9.54
C PHE A 127 2.37 3.74 -10.00
N ILE A 128 1.03 3.60 -9.93
CA ILE A 128 0.35 2.36 -10.29
C ILE A 128 0.45 2.15 -11.80
N LEU A 129 0.96 0.98 -12.19
CA LEU A 129 1.04 0.57 -13.59
C LEU A 129 -0.29 -0.07 -14.00
N LEU A 130 -1.05 0.64 -14.81
CA LEU A 130 -2.37 0.26 -15.31
C LEU A 130 -2.33 0.04 -16.82
N GLY A 131 -3.10 -0.93 -17.31
CA GLY A 131 -3.42 -1.02 -18.73
C GLY A 131 -4.25 0.19 -19.18
N HIS A 132 -4.25 0.44 -20.49
CA HIS A 132 -4.84 1.66 -21.08
C HIS A 132 -6.31 1.87 -20.67
N GLY A 133 -7.15 0.84 -20.81
CA GLY A 133 -8.57 0.95 -20.46
C GLY A 133 -8.81 1.18 -18.96
N GLU A 134 -8.00 0.57 -18.09
CA GLU A 134 -8.12 0.78 -16.63
C GLU A 134 -7.67 2.19 -16.25
N ALA A 135 -6.60 2.69 -16.86
CA ALA A 135 -6.12 4.05 -16.64
C ALA A 135 -7.16 5.10 -17.08
N GLU A 136 -7.78 4.92 -18.26
CA GLU A 136 -8.83 5.81 -18.78
C GLU A 136 -10.08 5.83 -17.87
N SER A 137 -10.39 4.70 -17.23
CA SER A 137 -11.52 4.59 -16.31
C SER A 137 -11.24 5.11 -14.88
N GLY A 138 -10.09 5.77 -14.67
CA GLY A 138 -9.70 6.33 -13.38
C GLY A 138 -9.19 5.28 -12.39
N GLY A 139 -8.62 4.17 -12.87
CA GLY A 139 -8.14 3.06 -12.04
C GLY A 139 -7.18 3.46 -10.92
N ALA A 140 -6.37 4.50 -11.12
CA ALA A 140 -5.43 5.01 -10.11
C ALA A 140 -6.11 5.59 -8.85
N GLU A 141 -7.41 5.89 -8.92
CA GLU A 141 -8.20 6.46 -7.83
C GLU A 141 -9.26 5.48 -7.29
N LYS A 142 -9.39 4.28 -7.87
CA LYS A 142 -10.35 3.27 -7.42
C LYS A 142 -9.94 2.72 -6.06
N SER A 143 -10.87 2.75 -5.09
CA SER A 143 -10.60 2.31 -3.72
C SER A 143 -10.14 0.86 -3.65
N SER A 144 -10.70 -0.05 -4.45
CA SER A 144 -10.27 -1.44 -4.49
C SER A 144 -8.81 -1.59 -4.96
N ILE A 145 -8.41 -0.89 -6.04
CA ILE A 145 -7.02 -0.93 -6.52
C ILE A 145 -6.06 -0.32 -5.51
N LEU A 146 -6.44 0.79 -4.88
CA LEU A 146 -5.63 1.45 -3.86
C LEU A 146 -5.45 0.57 -2.61
N CYS A 147 -6.49 -0.15 -2.20
CA CYS A 147 -6.46 -1.15 -1.13
C CYS A 147 -5.47 -2.26 -1.46
N ASP A 148 -5.64 -2.91 -2.62
CA ASP A 148 -4.77 -3.98 -3.12
C ASP A 148 -3.29 -3.56 -3.16
N ILE A 149 -3.02 -2.30 -3.54
CA ILE A 149 -1.65 -1.76 -3.56
C ILE A 149 -1.05 -1.66 -2.16
N VAL A 150 -1.80 -1.23 -1.15
CA VAL A 150 -1.30 -1.20 0.25
C VAL A 150 -0.93 -2.61 0.69
N GLU A 151 -1.81 -3.57 0.48
CA GLU A 151 -1.57 -4.96 0.83
C GLU A 151 -0.36 -5.52 0.06
N SER A 152 -0.25 -5.26 -1.24
CA SER A 152 0.87 -5.71 -2.03
C SER A 152 2.21 -5.14 -1.59
N LEU A 153 2.26 -3.87 -1.15
CA LEU A 153 3.45 -3.24 -0.57
C LEU A 153 3.84 -3.87 0.77
N ILE A 154 2.86 -4.26 1.59
CA ILE A 154 3.09 -5.04 2.83
C ILE A 154 3.66 -6.42 2.48
N GLY A 155 3.09 -7.09 1.49
CA GLY A 155 3.58 -8.39 1.00
C GLY A 155 5.00 -8.32 0.45
N ALA A 156 5.33 -7.30 -0.34
CA ALA A 156 6.66 -7.04 -0.85
C ALA A 156 7.66 -6.78 0.30
N THR A 157 7.25 -5.97 1.27
CA THR A 157 8.05 -5.71 2.48
C THR A 157 8.33 -7.00 3.26
N PHE A 158 7.30 -7.85 3.41
CA PHE A 158 7.47 -9.14 4.09
C PHE A 158 8.47 -10.06 3.38
N LEU A 159 8.45 -10.13 2.05
CA LEU A 159 9.40 -10.95 1.30
C LEU A 159 10.83 -10.45 1.46
N GLU A 160 11.05 -9.16 1.56
CA GLU A 160 12.38 -8.56 1.61
C GLU A 160 12.93 -8.45 3.04
N HIS A 161 12.08 -8.12 4.01
CA HIS A 161 12.48 -7.79 5.38
C HIS A 161 11.91 -8.74 6.45
N GLY A 162 11.17 -9.76 6.05
CA GLY A 162 10.51 -10.68 6.96
C GLY A 162 9.41 -10.03 7.79
N ILE A 163 8.89 -10.78 8.76
CA ILE A 163 7.73 -10.34 9.56
C ILE A 163 8.03 -9.07 10.39
N GLU A 164 9.25 -8.91 10.90
CA GLU A 164 9.60 -7.74 11.71
C GLU A 164 9.66 -6.45 10.89
N GLY A 165 10.09 -6.54 9.62
CA GLY A 165 10.05 -5.41 8.69
C GLY A 165 8.60 -5.06 8.32
N ALA A 166 7.81 -6.05 7.97
CA ALA A 166 6.40 -5.87 7.64
C ALA A 166 5.60 -5.33 8.84
N ARG A 167 5.85 -5.82 10.05
CA ARG A 167 5.23 -5.32 11.29
C ARG A 167 5.42 -3.81 11.46
N LYS A 168 6.63 -3.32 11.26
CA LYS A 168 6.94 -1.88 11.36
C LYS A 168 6.15 -1.06 10.33
N VAL A 169 6.05 -1.58 9.11
CA VAL A 169 5.27 -0.93 8.05
C VAL A 169 3.79 -0.92 8.39
N VAL A 170 3.23 -2.06 8.79
CA VAL A 170 1.81 -2.16 9.18
C VAL A 170 1.49 -1.17 10.29
N HIS A 171 2.24 -1.16 11.39
CA HIS A 171 2.03 -0.19 12.48
C HIS A 171 2.11 1.25 11.99
N ARG A 172 3.10 1.57 11.17
CA ARG A 172 3.24 2.91 10.62
C ARG A 172 2.04 3.34 9.76
N LEU A 173 1.38 2.40 9.10
CA LEU A 173 0.23 2.67 8.25
C LEU A 173 -1.08 2.76 9.04
N ILE A 174 -1.35 1.83 9.96
CA ILE A 174 -2.68 1.63 10.54
C ILE A 174 -2.83 2.04 12.01
N ASP A 175 -1.76 2.40 12.74
CA ASP A 175 -1.87 2.71 14.19
C ASP A 175 -2.83 3.87 14.47
N ASP A 176 -2.83 4.90 13.62
CA ASP A 176 -3.75 6.02 13.72
C ASP A 176 -5.21 5.54 13.57
N THR A 177 -5.47 4.71 12.57
CA THR A 177 -6.80 4.12 12.31
C THR A 177 -7.23 3.18 13.42
N LEU A 178 -6.31 2.37 13.98
CA LEU A 178 -6.58 1.52 15.14
C LEU A 178 -6.97 2.36 16.38
N ALA A 179 -6.28 3.47 16.60
CA ALA A 179 -6.58 4.38 17.71
C ALA A 179 -7.95 5.05 17.53
N GLU A 180 -8.29 5.48 16.32
CA GLU A 180 -9.61 6.06 16.01
C GLU A 180 -10.73 5.07 16.27
N VAL A 181 -10.61 3.83 15.74
CA VAL A 181 -11.60 2.76 15.95
C VAL A 181 -11.75 2.42 17.44
N ALA A 182 -10.66 2.44 18.20
CA ALA A 182 -10.71 2.19 19.65
C ALA A 182 -11.47 3.29 20.43
N THR A 183 -11.38 4.55 19.98
CA THR A 183 -12.09 5.67 20.64
C THR A 183 -13.59 5.68 20.34
N GLU A 184 -14.01 5.21 19.19
CA GLU A 184 -15.44 5.12 18.83
C GLU A 184 -16.20 4.06 19.66
N GLY A 185 -15.47 3.16 20.31
CA GLY A 185 -16.01 2.04 21.08
C GLY A 185 -16.67 0.97 20.22
N PRO A 186 -16.96 -0.21 20.75
CA PRO A 186 -17.78 -1.18 20.03
C PRO A 186 -19.17 -0.56 19.84
N ALA A 187 -19.59 -0.37 18.59
CA ALA A 187 -20.95 0.06 18.28
C ALA A 187 -21.92 -0.80 19.11
N LEU A 188 -22.68 -0.17 20.01
CA LEU A 188 -23.68 -0.86 20.82
C LEU A 188 -24.63 -1.54 19.85
N ASP A 189 -24.58 -2.84 19.79
CA ASP A 189 -25.54 -3.63 19.03
C ASP A 189 -26.88 -3.53 19.74
N LEU A 190 -27.65 -2.48 19.38
CA LEU A 190 -28.99 -2.25 19.93
C LEU A 190 -29.99 -3.33 19.52
N SER A 191 -29.60 -4.30 18.68
CA SER A 191 -30.47 -5.42 18.27
C SER A 191 -30.70 -6.44 19.37
N LEU A 192 -29.88 -6.43 20.44
CA LEU A 192 -30.02 -7.31 21.60
C LEU A 192 -30.88 -6.72 22.73
N ILE A 193 -31.49 -5.53 22.56
CA ILE A 193 -32.41 -4.92 23.53
C ILE A 193 -33.86 -5.16 23.10
N HIS A 194 -34.20 -6.41 22.76
CA HIS A 194 -35.58 -6.85 22.76
C HIS A 194 -35.75 -7.94 23.84
N ILE A 195 -35.99 -7.47 25.05
CA ILE A 195 -36.67 -8.27 26.08
C ILE A 195 -38.15 -7.92 26.03
#